data_a1d2c0bc5394cc59629c3961682fcf48
#
_entry.id   a1d2c0bc5394cc59629c3961682fcf48
#
_cell.length_a   1.000
_cell.length_b   1.000
_cell.length_c   1.000
_cell.angle_alpha   90.00
_cell.angle_beta   90.00
_cell.angle_gamma   90.00
#
_symmetry.space_group_name_H-M   'P 1'
#
loop_
_entity.id
_entity.type
_entity.pdbx_description
1 polymer ?
#
loop_
_entity_poly.entity_id
_entity_poly.type
_entity_poly.pdbx_seq_one_letter_code
_entity_poly.pdbx_strand_id
1 'polypeptide(L)'
;GKNARKLYFSTDISMDPNDVLLYYHSRFQIEFLYRDGKQHTGLNDSQARSENKLHFQFNASLTSINIAKAIHWLSIPKEERGTFSMADIKTMNHNILMLNRFFDVFGIYPHSAKNNKHVRELILYGTMAA
;
A
#
# COMPACT_ATOMS: atom_id res chain seq x y z
N GLY A 1 -30.56 -19.01 -8.15
CA GLY A 1 -29.27 -18.42 -8.51
C GLY A 1 -28.65 -19.22 -9.66
N LYS A 2 -28.14 -18.54 -10.71
CA LYS A 2 -27.46 -19.22 -11.83
C LYS A 2 -26.06 -19.64 -11.31
N ASN A 3 -25.82 -20.94 -11.22
CA ASN A 3 -24.47 -21.46 -10.93
C ASN A 3 -23.60 -21.25 -12.18
N ALA A 4 -22.70 -20.28 -12.14
CA ALA A 4 -21.69 -20.10 -13.17
C ALA A 4 -20.53 -21.07 -12.93
N ARG A 5 -20.23 -21.94 -13.91
CA ARG A 5 -19.04 -22.80 -13.89
C ARG A 5 -17.88 -22.02 -14.49
N LYS A 6 -16.73 -21.99 -13.79
CA LYS A 6 -15.47 -21.46 -14.31
C LYS A 6 -14.48 -22.60 -14.44
N LEU A 7 -13.76 -22.63 -15.55
CA LEU A 7 -12.69 -23.61 -15.79
C LEU A 7 -11.34 -22.93 -15.58
N TYR A 8 -10.47 -23.58 -14.86
CA TYR A 8 -9.08 -23.17 -14.64
C TYR A 8 -8.18 -24.30 -15.14
N PHE A 9 -7.05 -23.96 -15.74
CA PHE A 9 -6.11 -24.96 -16.23
C PHE A 9 -4.67 -24.47 -16.03
N SER A 10 -3.74 -25.43 -15.97
CA SER A 10 -2.28 -25.19 -15.98
C SER A 10 -1.65 -26.03 -17.09
N THR A 11 -0.56 -25.54 -17.63
CA THR A 11 0.31 -26.32 -18.54
C THR A 11 1.24 -27.25 -17.76
N ASP A 12 1.40 -27.02 -16.45
CA ASP A 12 2.08 -27.95 -15.54
C ASP A 12 1.09 -29.03 -15.09
N ILE A 13 1.26 -30.22 -15.63
CA ILE A 13 0.40 -31.38 -15.35
C ILE A 13 0.61 -31.97 -13.95
N SER A 14 1.70 -31.60 -13.28
CA SER A 14 2.03 -32.04 -11.90
C SER A 14 1.44 -31.14 -10.83
N MET A 15 0.91 -29.96 -11.21
CA MET A 15 0.38 -28.98 -10.27
C MET A 15 -0.93 -29.44 -9.64
N ASP A 16 -1.03 -29.34 -8.30
CA ASP A 16 -2.27 -29.64 -7.59
C ASP A 16 -3.40 -28.68 -8.03
N PRO A 17 -4.62 -29.17 -8.25
CA PRO A 17 -5.76 -28.33 -8.65
C PRO A 17 -6.05 -27.16 -7.69
N ASN A 18 -5.79 -27.32 -6.39
CA ASN A 18 -5.95 -26.26 -5.40
C ASN A 18 -4.90 -25.15 -5.59
N ASP A 19 -3.67 -25.53 -5.99
CA ASP A 19 -2.62 -24.54 -6.30
C ASP A 19 -2.95 -23.75 -7.55
N VAL A 20 -3.51 -24.38 -8.59
CA VAL A 20 -4.00 -23.69 -9.79
C VAL A 20 -5.03 -22.62 -9.40
N LEU A 21 -5.98 -22.98 -8.54
CA LEU A 21 -6.99 -22.06 -8.05
C LEU A 21 -6.39 -20.92 -7.20
N LEU A 22 -5.46 -21.24 -6.31
CA LEU A 22 -4.75 -20.27 -5.47
C LEU A 22 -3.98 -19.25 -6.32
N TYR A 23 -3.19 -19.71 -7.30
CA TYR A 23 -2.45 -18.83 -8.21
C TYR A 23 -3.38 -17.95 -9.04
N TYR A 24 -4.48 -18.50 -9.52
CA TYR A 24 -5.45 -17.71 -10.26
C TYR A 24 -6.08 -16.60 -9.40
N HIS A 25 -6.42 -16.88 -8.15
CA HIS A 25 -6.93 -15.87 -7.22
C HIS A 25 -5.87 -14.82 -6.88
N SER A 26 -4.60 -15.21 -6.82
CA SER A 26 -3.47 -14.29 -6.59
C SER A 26 -3.28 -13.27 -7.73
N ARG A 27 -3.80 -13.53 -8.93
CA ARG A 27 -3.75 -12.62 -10.08
C ARG A 27 -4.30 -11.22 -9.76
N PHE A 28 -5.35 -11.14 -8.94
CA PHE A 28 -5.93 -9.85 -8.54
C PHE A 28 -4.95 -8.93 -7.82
N GLN A 29 -3.90 -9.49 -7.21
CA GLN A 29 -2.85 -8.68 -6.57
C GLN A 29 -2.12 -7.78 -7.59
N ILE A 30 -1.97 -8.23 -8.83
CA ILE A 30 -1.38 -7.43 -9.91
C ILE A 30 -2.28 -6.25 -10.26
N GLU A 31 -3.59 -6.48 -10.34
CA GLU A 31 -4.56 -5.43 -10.63
C GLU A 31 -4.58 -4.36 -9.52
N PHE A 32 -4.55 -4.80 -8.26
CA PHE A 32 -4.45 -3.89 -7.12
C PHE A 32 -3.13 -3.10 -7.11
N LEU A 33 -2.01 -3.74 -7.43
CA LEU A 33 -0.72 -3.07 -7.52
C LEU A 33 -0.76 -1.94 -8.57
N TYR A 34 -1.29 -2.20 -9.76
CA TYR A 34 -1.41 -1.18 -10.80
C TYR A 34 -2.41 -0.08 -10.45
N ARG A 35 -3.54 -0.44 -9.84
CA ARG A 35 -4.50 0.55 -9.35
C ARG A 35 -3.85 1.47 -8.34
N ASP A 36 -3.20 0.92 -7.33
CA ASP A 36 -2.55 1.70 -6.27
C ASP A 36 -1.39 2.53 -6.83
N GLY A 37 -0.65 1.99 -7.81
CA GLY A 37 0.38 2.71 -8.54
C GLY A 37 -0.14 3.94 -9.24
N LYS A 38 -1.24 3.82 -9.96
CA LYS A 38 -1.88 4.92 -10.68
C LYS A 38 -2.50 5.96 -9.75
N GLN A 39 -3.15 5.52 -8.68
CA GLN A 39 -3.90 6.42 -7.80
C GLN A 39 -3.05 7.11 -6.73
N HIS A 40 -1.98 6.45 -6.26
CA HIS A 40 -1.29 6.90 -5.06
C HIS A 40 0.20 7.17 -5.23
N THR A 41 0.87 6.58 -6.23
CA THR A 41 2.32 6.72 -6.40
C THR A 41 2.75 7.29 -7.75
N GLY A 42 1.82 7.83 -8.52
CA GLY A 42 2.13 8.57 -9.75
C GLY A 42 2.63 7.70 -10.90
N LEU A 43 2.20 6.44 -11.01
CA LEU A 43 2.63 5.53 -12.08
C LEU A 43 2.38 6.09 -13.48
N ASN A 44 1.31 6.86 -13.67
CA ASN A 44 0.93 7.47 -14.95
C ASN A 44 1.30 8.95 -15.07
N ASP A 45 1.93 9.55 -14.06
CA ASP A 45 2.11 11.01 -13.99
C ASP A 45 3.46 11.46 -14.61
N SER A 46 4.22 10.53 -15.18
CA SER A 46 5.50 10.85 -15.79
C SER A 46 5.34 11.63 -17.07
N GLN A 47 5.99 12.79 -17.15
CA GLN A 47 6.15 13.58 -18.38
C GLN A 47 7.48 13.29 -19.08
N ALA A 48 8.24 12.33 -18.60
CA ALA A 48 9.54 11.96 -19.16
C ALA A 48 9.39 11.31 -20.54
N ARG A 49 10.29 11.67 -21.46
CA ARG A 49 10.33 11.11 -22.83
C ARG A 49 11.47 10.10 -23.04
N SER A 50 12.46 10.05 -22.13
CA SER A 50 13.56 9.10 -22.25
C SER A 50 13.21 7.80 -21.55
N GLU A 51 13.60 6.69 -22.13
CA GLU A 51 13.37 5.34 -21.63
C GLU A 51 13.88 5.16 -20.19
N ASN A 52 15.11 5.59 -19.90
CA ASN A 52 15.69 5.48 -18.56
C ASN A 52 14.90 6.23 -17.49
N LYS A 53 14.36 7.41 -17.82
CA LYS A 53 13.53 8.19 -16.89
C LYS A 53 12.17 7.53 -16.67
N LEU A 54 11.59 6.93 -17.72
CA LEU A 54 10.34 6.17 -17.60
C LEU A 54 10.56 4.91 -16.76
N HIS A 55 11.65 4.16 -16.98
CA HIS A 55 12.00 3.01 -16.16
C HIS A 55 12.20 3.39 -14.69
N PHE A 56 12.90 4.50 -14.42
CA PHE A 56 13.04 5.01 -13.06
C PHE A 56 11.69 5.33 -12.43
N GLN A 57 10.80 6.05 -13.13
CA GLN A 57 9.48 6.41 -12.64
C GLN A 57 8.63 5.17 -12.30
N PHE A 58 8.58 4.20 -13.21
CA PHE A 58 7.82 2.97 -12.96
C PHE A 58 8.37 2.17 -11.79
N ASN A 59 9.69 1.99 -11.74
CA ASN A 59 10.33 1.27 -10.64
C ASN A 59 10.14 1.99 -9.30
N ALA A 60 10.30 3.30 -9.24
CA ALA A 60 10.09 4.09 -8.03
C ALA A 60 8.65 3.99 -7.54
N SER A 61 7.69 4.13 -8.46
CA SER A 61 6.25 4.03 -8.15
C SER A 61 5.88 2.66 -7.55
N LEU A 62 6.28 1.57 -8.20
CA LEU A 62 5.97 0.22 -7.74
C LEU A 62 6.74 -0.15 -6.46
N THR A 63 8.00 0.29 -6.35
CA THR A 63 8.82 0.08 -5.14
C THR A 63 8.22 0.79 -3.93
N SER A 64 7.67 1.99 -4.11
CA SER A 64 6.99 2.72 -3.02
C SER A 64 5.84 1.94 -2.41
N ILE A 65 5.03 1.25 -3.24
CA ILE A 65 3.95 0.38 -2.75
C ILE A 65 4.50 -0.82 -2.00
N ASN A 66 5.57 -1.44 -2.51
CA ASN A 66 6.19 -2.59 -1.84
C ASN A 66 6.78 -2.21 -0.49
N ILE A 67 7.42 -1.05 -0.38
CA ILE A 67 7.93 -0.51 0.88
C ILE A 67 6.77 -0.25 1.85
N ALA A 68 5.69 0.39 1.40
CA ALA A 68 4.51 0.64 2.22
C ALA A 68 3.89 -0.67 2.76
N LYS A 69 3.78 -1.70 1.92
CA LYS A 69 3.32 -3.03 2.34
C LYS A 69 4.26 -3.68 3.35
N ALA A 70 5.57 -3.61 3.12
CA ALA A 70 6.57 -4.16 4.03
C ALA A 70 6.51 -3.47 5.40
N ILE A 71 6.43 -2.14 5.44
CA ILE A 71 6.27 -1.38 6.68
C ILE A 71 4.99 -1.80 7.41
N HIS A 72 3.86 -1.85 6.72
CA HIS A 72 2.59 -2.28 7.30
C HIS A 72 2.69 -3.70 7.91
N TRP A 73 3.35 -4.62 7.21
CA TRP A 73 3.51 -5.99 7.70
C TRP A 73 4.49 -6.14 8.86
N LEU A 74 5.55 -5.34 8.88
CA LEU A 74 6.56 -5.40 9.93
C LEU A 74 6.18 -4.61 11.19
N SER A 75 5.35 -3.56 11.05
CA SER A 75 5.00 -2.67 12.15
C SER A 75 3.76 -3.11 12.94
N ILE A 76 2.93 -4.00 12.38
CA ILE A 76 1.66 -4.42 12.99
C ILE A 76 1.69 -5.92 13.24
N PRO A 77 1.46 -6.39 14.48
CA PRO A 77 1.31 -7.81 14.79
C PRO A 77 0.28 -8.48 13.88
N LYS A 78 0.50 -9.75 13.53
CA LYS A 78 -0.35 -10.46 12.57
C LYS A 78 -1.82 -10.50 13.00
N GLU A 79 -2.07 -10.60 14.29
CA GLU A 79 -3.40 -10.70 14.91
C GLU A 79 -4.18 -9.38 14.86
N GLU A 80 -3.45 -8.25 14.82
CA GLU A 80 -4.01 -6.89 14.78
C GLU A 80 -4.03 -6.30 13.37
N ARG A 81 -3.48 -7.04 12.40
CA ARG A 81 -3.26 -6.54 11.04
C ARG A 81 -4.55 -6.56 10.25
N GLY A 82 -5.07 -5.38 9.96
CA GLY A 82 -6.19 -5.19 9.03
C GLY A 82 -5.78 -5.31 7.56
N THR A 83 -6.72 -5.04 6.68
CA THR A 83 -6.49 -5.01 5.23
C THR A 83 -5.55 -3.86 4.86
N PHE A 84 -4.55 -4.12 4.03
CA PHE A 84 -3.66 -3.08 3.53
C PHE A 84 -4.42 -2.09 2.64
N SER A 85 -4.25 -0.79 2.93
CA SER A 85 -4.81 0.31 2.15
C SER A 85 -3.72 1.33 1.84
N MET A 86 -3.39 1.50 0.56
CA MET A 86 -2.41 2.51 0.14
C MET A 86 -2.94 3.93 0.37
N ALA A 87 -4.25 4.14 0.30
CA ALA A 87 -4.89 5.42 0.63
C ALA A 87 -4.63 5.81 2.08
N ASP A 88 -4.83 4.88 3.02
CA ASP A 88 -4.62 5.11 4.45
C ASP A 88 -3.15 5.40 4.76
N ILE A 89 -2.23 4.64 4.16
CA ILE A 89 -0.78 4.88 4.30
C ILE A 89 -0.42 6.29 3.83
N LYS A 90 -0.97 6.74 2.70
CA LYS A 90 -0.75 8.10 2.18
C LYS A 90 -1.29 9.16 3.15
N THR A 91 -2.50 8.97 3.68
CA THR A 91 -3.13 9.87 4.66
C THR A 91 -2.32 9.95 5.94
N MET A 92 -1.93 8.81 6.51
CA MET A 92 -1.10 8.75 7.72
C MET A 92 0.24 9.47 7.53
N ASN A 93 0.93 9.20 6.42
CA ASN A 93 2.22 9.87 6.14
C ASN A 93 2.05 11.37 5.97
N HIS A 94 0.98 11.84 5.30
CA HIS A 94 0.68 13.26 5.21
C HIS A 94 0.46 13.88 6.59
N ASN A 95 -0.34 13.25 7.44
CA ASN A 95 -0.61 13.72 8.81
C ASN A 95 0.68 13.77 9.65
N ILE A 96 1.55 12.74 9.55
CA ILE A 96 2.85 12.71 10.22
C ILE A 96 3.74 13.90 9.78
N LEU A 97 3.81 14.16 8.48
CA LEU A 97 4.59 15.29 7.96
C LEU A 97 4.06 16.63 8.45
N MET A 98 2.74 16.82 8.45
CA MET A 98 2.11 18.04 8.94
C MET A 98 2.34 18.23 10.43
N LEU A 99 2.19 17.17 11.24
CA LEU A 99 2.45 17.23 12.69
C LEU A 99 3.91 17.51 13.00
N ASN A 100 4.86 16.88 12.30
CA ASN A 100 6.28 17.16 12.48
C ASN A 100 6.58 18.64 12.17
N ARG A 101 6.06 19.19 11.08
CA ARG A 101 6.22 20.60 10.73
C ARG A 101 5.61 21.52 11.79
N PHE A 102 4.46 21.17 12.34
CA PHE A 102 3.85 21.89 13.44
C PHE A 102 4.74 21.89 14.69
N PHE A 103 5.26 20.74 15.08
CA PHE A 103 6.16 20.62 16.23
C PHE A 103 7.43 21.44 16.05
N ASP A 104 8.01 21.43 14.86
CA ASP A 104 9.22 22.22 14.55
C ASP A 104 8.95 23.72 14.66
N VAL A 105 7.83 24.19 14.12
CA VAL A 105 7.46 25.63 14.15
C VAL A 105 7.20 26.13 15.56
N PHE A 106 6.56 25.31 16.40
CA PHE A 106 6.20 25.68 17.77
C PHE A 106 7.20 25.24 18.84
N GLY A 107 8.35 24.67 18.43
CA GLY A 107 9.40 24.24 19.36
C GLY A 107 8.97 23.09 20.29
N ILE A 108 8.03 22.25 19.86
CA ILE A 108 7.53 21.12 20.64
C ILE A 108 8.46 19.92 20.42
N TYR A 109 8.96 19.35 21.52
CA TYR A 109 9.87 18.18 21.44
C TYR A 109 9.10 16.93 20.97
N PRO A 110 9.47 16.35 19.79
CA PRO A 110 8.72 15.25 19.16
C PRO A 110 8.63 13.98 20.03
N HIS A 111 9.65 13.70 20.84
CA HIS A 111 9.73 12.45 21.62
C HIS A 111 8.65 12.36 22.73
N SER A 112 8.31 13.47 23.36
CA SER A 112 7.22 13.50 24.36
C SER A 112 5.84 13.55 23.71
N ALA A 113 5.73 14.21 22.55
CA ALA A 113 4.47 14.38 21.84
C ALA A 113 4.02 13.12 21.08
N LYS A 114 4.96 12.40 20.43
CA LYS A 114 4.63 11.20 19.61
C LYS A 114 3.98 10.06 20.39
N ASN A 115 4.18 9.98 21.70
CA ASN A 115 3.54 8.99 22.56
C ASN A 115 2.19 9.45 23.13
N ASN A 116 1.78 10.67 22.85
CA ASN A 116 0.50 11.19 23.31
C ASN A 116 -0.64 10.53 22.51
N LYS A 117 -1.68 10.09 23.21
CA LYS A 117 -2.87 9.47 22.62
C LYS A 117 -3.50 10.35 21.52
N HIS A 118 -3.62 11.64 21.76
CA HIS A 118 -4.20 12.59 20.78
C HIS A 118 -3.35 12.76 19.53
N VAL A 119 -2.02 12.69 19.64
CA VAL A 119 -1.13 12.71 18.45
C VAL A 119 -1.37 11.47 17.60
N ARG A 120 -1.54 10.29 18.21
CA ARG A 120 -1.86 9.06 17.48
C ARG A 120 -3.23 9.15 16.80
N GLU A 121 -4.23 9.70 17.48
CA GLU A 121 -5.55 9.95 16.89
C GLU A 121 -5.48 10.90 15.69
N LEU A 122 -4.66 11.96 15.75
CA LEU A 122 -4.44 12.87 14.64
C LEU A 122 -3.71 12.20 13.47
N ILE A 123 -2.77 11.31 13.72
CA ILE A 123 -2.09 10.54 12.66
C ILE A 123 -3.09 9.68 11.90
N LEU A 124 -4.06 9.08 12.58
CA LEU A 124 -5.07 8.21 11.98
C LEU A 124 -6.27 8.98 11.42
N TYR A 125 -6.35 10.28 11.65
CA TYR A 125 -7.49 11.09 11.20
C TYR A 125 -7.68 11.03 9.68
N GLY A 126 -8.87 10.67 9.25
CA GLY A 126 -9.23 10.54 7.83
C GLY A 126 -8.80 9.21 7.18
N THR A 127 -8.29 8.25 7.94
CA THR A 127 -8.10 6.87 7.45
C THR A 127 -9.42 6.09 7.53
N MET A 128 -9.61 5.11 6.63
CA MET A 128 -10.81 4.26 6.65
C MET A 128 -10.73 3.16 7.71
N ALA A 129 -9.53 2.89 8.22
CA ALA A 129 -9.26 1.87 9.24
C ALA A 129 -9.30 2.43 10.69
N ALA A 130 -9.70 3.69 10.86
CA ALA A 130 -9.80 4.35 12.17
C ALA A 130 -11.12 4.06 12.88
#